data_6db718147345898fa93f19285275aeb7
#
_entry.id   6db718147345898fa93f19285275aeb7
#
_cell.length_a   1.000
_cell.length_b   1.000
_cell.length_c   1.000
_cell.angle_alpha   90.00
_cell.angle_beta   90.00
_cell.angle_gamma   90.00
#
_symmetry.space_group_name_H-M   'P 1'
#
loop_
_entity.id
_entity.type
_entity.pdbx_description
1 polymer ?
#
loop_
_entity_poly.entity_id
_entity_poly.type
_entity_poly.pdbx_seq_one_letter_code
_entity_poly.pdbx_strand_id
1 'polypeptide(L)'
;MLRAEDGLRSLYDEALPRFLESLRLREQAVPLYLSVLSGRIAERPVRLRTKRYAGAELSSLTVAIIEEDAGAGGAPPLRSLTVIGLPRLGSPLPILGMDLIALGGTLSLVALDLAPTEPTFWEQRCRGVLDEVHALAGAAVVHRKRPEFASATFSSRALIAGARPEGVPSAIAAAGFLLAQGERLYAATDVPERAVNAPLADPDLLAARQRAWLIAERHNRREHDALSRIFGAEIARKYLEDFLFN
;
A
#
# COMPACT_ATOMS: atom_id res chain seq x y z
N MET A 1 -18.39 4.22 17.98
CA MET A 1 -16.97 3.86 17.76
C MET A 1 -16.83 3.42 16.31
N LEU A 2 -15.83 3.93 15.57
CA LEU A 2 -15.57 3.55 14.17
C LEU A 2 -15.11 2.08 14.11
N ARG A 3 -15.78 1.26 13.31
CA ARG A 3 -15.31 -0.10 13.03
C ARG A 3 -14.19 -0.07 11.98
N ALA A 4 -13.28 -1.03 12.03
CA ALA A 4 -12.18 -1.11 11.09
C ALA A 4 -12.66 -1.22 9.63
N GLU A 5 -13.68 -2.03 9.40
CA GLU A 5 -14.27 -2.24 8.08
C GLU A 5 -14.85 -0.93 7.48
N ASP A 6 -15.49 -0.11 8.33
CA ASP A 6 -16.05 1.20 7.92
C ASP A 6 -14.94 2.21 7.62
N GLY A 7 -13.86 2.18 8.42
CA GLY A 7 -12.67 3.00 8.19
C GLY A 7 -11.96 2.67 6.87
N LEU A 8 -11.79 1.37 6.56
CA LEU A 8 -11.27 0.94 5.27
C LEU A 8 -12.17 1.38 4.12
N ARG A 9 -13.49 1.30 4.31
CA ARG A 9 -14.48 1.74 3.31
C ARG A 9 -14.35 3.24 3.04
N SER A 10 -14.24 4.07 4.06
CA SER A 10 -14.03 5.53 3.90
C SER A 10 -12.73 5.84 3.16
N LEU A 11 -11.62 5.15 3.47
CA LEU A 11 -10.37 5.32 2.71
C LEU A 11 -10.55 4.95 1.22
N TYR A 12 -11.22 3.84 0.95
CA TYR A 12 -11.43 3.34 -0.42
C TYR A 12 -12.40 4.22 -1.22
N ASP A 13 -13.52 4.66 -0.62
CA ASP A 13 -14.60 5.37 -1.32
C ASP A 13 -14.36 6.89 -1.37
N GLU A 14 -13.54 7.46 -0.47
CA GLU A 14 -13.36 8.91 -0.36
C GLU A 14 -11.91 9.36 -0.58
N ALA A 15 -10.94 8.80 0.17
CA ALA A 15 -9.56 9.27 0.10
C ALA A 15 -8.87 8.83 -1.20
N LEU A 16 -9.05 7.57 -1.59
CA LEU A 16 -8.42 7.03 -2.78
C LEU A 16 -8.93 7.67 -4.09
N PRO A 17 -10.24 7.92 -4.32
CA PRO A 17 -10.69 8.63 -5.51
C PRO A 17 -10.09 10.03 -5.65
N ARG A 18 -9.93 10.78 -4.56
CA ARG A 18 -9.26 12.10 -4.57
C ARG A 18 -7.80 11.97 -5.01
N PHE A 19 -7.07 10.99 -4.47
CA PHE A 19 -5.71 10.68 -4.86
C PHE A 19 -5.60 10.37 -6.36
N LEU A 20 -6.51 9.52 -6.89
CA LEU A 20 -6.55 9.15 -8.30
C LEU A 20 -6.82 10.35 -9.22
N GLU A 21 -7.80 11.18 -8.85
CA GLU A 21 -8.22 12.37 -9.61
C GLU A 21 -7.11 13.43 -9.62
N SER A 22 -6.54 13.75 -8.47
CA SER A 22 -5.49 14.76 -8.32
C SER A 22 -4.27 14.43 -9.16
N LEU A 23 -3.84 13.17 -9.17
CA LEU A 23 -2.72 12.69 -9.97
C LEU A 23 -3.10 12.34 -11.41
N ARG A 24 -4.37 12.53 -11.81
CA ARG A 24 -4.91 12.20 -13.13
C ARG A 24 -4.56 10.79 -13.57
N LEU A 25 -4.64 9.84 -12.63
CA LEU A 25 -4.34 8.45 -12.91
C LEU A 25 -5.45 7.81 -13.73
N ARG A 26 -5.06 7.04 -14.76
CA ARG A 26 -6.00 6.34 -15.65
C ARG A 26 -5.99 4.85 -15.36
N GLU A 27 -7.17 4.25 -15.28
CA GLU A 27 -7.32 2.82 -15.08
C GLU A 27 -6.66 2.05 -16.23
N GLN A 28 -5.92 1.00 -15.87
CA GLN A 28 -5.22 0.11 -16.77
C GLN A 28 -5.89 -1.26 -16.78
N ALA A 29 -5.76 -1.98 -17.86
CA ALA A 29 -6.28 -3.33 -17.95
C ALA A 29 -5.58 -4.26 -16.95
N VAL A 30 -6.38 -4.97 -16.17
CA VAL A 30 -5.93 -6.08 -15.32
C VAL A 30 -6.38 -7.38 -16.00
N PRO A 31 -5.52 -8.42 -16.08
CA PRO A 31 -5.96 -9.71 -16.61
C PRO A 31 -7.23 -10.17 -15.91
N LEU A 32 -8.24 -10.57 -16.68
CA LEU A 32 -9.59 -10.86 -16.14
C LEU A 32 -9.54 -11.89 -15.01
N TYR A 33 -8.68 -12.90 -15.14
CA TYR A 33 -8.50 -13.97 -14.15
C TYR A 33 -7.77 -13.51 -12.87
N LEU A 34 -7.27 -12.27 -12.79
CA LEU A 34 -6.64 -11.65 -11.62
C LEU A 34 -7.40 -10.42 -11.12
N SER A 35 -8.33 -9.89 -11.92
CA SER A 35 -9.12 -8.71 -11.55
C SER A 35 -10.14 -9.00 -10.44
N VAL A 36 -10.67 -10.23 -10.43
CA VAL A 36 -11.60 -10.71 -9.40
C VAL A 36 -11.27 -12.17 -9.08
N LEU A 37 -10.89 -12.42 -7.83
CA LEU A 37 -10.66 -13.77 -7.31
C LEU A 37 -11.68 -14.09 -6.23
N SER A 38 -12.21 -15.31 -6.24
CA SER A 38 -13.11 -15.80 -5.19
C SER A 38 -12.35 -16.76 -4.28
N GLY A 39 -12.55 -16.63 -2.97
CA GLY A 39 -11.90 -17.45 -1.96
C GLY A 39 -12.72 -17.54 -0.67
N ARG A 40 -12.11 -18.00 0.41
CA ARG A 40 -12.76 -18.15 1.73
C ARG A 40 -11.81 -17.76 2.86
N ILE A 41 -12.35 -17.05 3.85
CA ILE A 41 -11.68 -16.78 5.12
C ILE A 41 -12.55 -17.37 6.23
N ALA A 42 -12.07 -18.38 6.97
CA ALA A 42 -12.81 -19.04 8.04
C ALA A 42 -14.26 -19.38 7.62
N GLU A 43 -14.42 -20.15 6.55
CA GLU A 43 -15.69 -20.58 5.95
C GLU A 43 -16.55 -19.47 5.32
N ARG A 44 -16.19 -18.20 5.45
CA ARG A 44 -16.90 -17.08 4.84
C ARG A 44 -16.38 -16.84 3.43
N PRO A 45 -17.26 -16.76 2.42
CA PRO A 45 -16.83 -16.42 1.06
C PRO A 45 -16.33 -14.97 1.01
N VAL A 46 -15.22 -14.78 0.30
CA VAL A 46 -14.61 -13.47 0.06
C VAL A 46 -14.26 -13.29 -1.40
N ARG A 47 -14.15 -12.03 -1.82
CA ARG A 47 -13.68 -11.64 -3.14
C ARG A 47 -12.51 -10.68 -3.01
N LEU A 48 -11.41 -11.01 -3.67
CA LEU A 48 -10.34 -10.05 -3.96
C LEU A 48 -10.70 -9.34 -5.27
N ARG A 49 -10.71 -8.02 -5.24
CA ARG A 49 -10.88 -7.17 -6.43
C ARG A 49 -9.65 -6.32 -6.58
N THR A 50 -9.10 -6.29 -7.78
CA THR A 50 -7.87 -5.55 -8.07
C THR A 50 -8.10 -4.60 -9.22
N LYS A 51 -7.66 -3.36 -9.03
CA LYS A 51 -7.58 -2.32 -10.05
C LYS A 51 -6.14 -1.83 -10.15
N ARG A 52 -5.75 -1.48 -11.34
CA ARG A 52 -4.44 -0.86 -11.63
C ARG A 52 -4.66 0.46 -12.35
N TYR A 53 -3.85 1.44 -12.00
CA TYR A 53 -3.86 2.77 -12.59
C TYR A 53 -2.43 3.16 -12.97
N ALA A 54 -2.27 4.11 -13.91
CA ALA A 54 -0.98 4.71 -14.25
C ALA A 54 -1.14 6.19 -14.59
N GLY A 55 -0.05 6.94 -14.47
CA GLY A 55 -0.03 8.38 -14.74
C GLY A 55 1.36 8.90 -15.09
N ALA A 56 1.54 10.21 -14.96
CA ALA A 56 2.80 10.86 -15.32
C ALA A 56 3.96 10.36 -14.45
N GLU A 57 3.78 10.33 -13.12
CA GLU A 57 4.83 10.03 -12.15
C GLU A 57 4.81 8.57 -11.65
N LEU A 58 3.64 7.93 -11.73
CA LEU A 58 3.47 6.54 -11.33
C LEU A 58 3.40 5.64 -12.56
N SER A 59 4.33 4.68 -12.66
CA SER A 59 4.26 3.61 -13.65
C SER A 59 3.08 2.69 -13.37
N SER A 60 2.77 2.46 -12.09
CA SER A 60 1.54 1.81 -11.67
C SER A 60 1.13 2.23 -10.26
N LEU A 61 -0.18 2.29 -10.04
CA LEU A 61 -0.82 2.25 -8.73
C LEU A 61 -1.76 1.06 -8.71
N THR A 62 -1.47 0.07 -7.91
CA THR A 62 -2.34 -1.08 -7.73
C THR A 62 -3.15 -0.92 -6.45
N VAL A 63 -4.47 -1.09 -6.58
CA VAL A 63 -5.42 -1.09 -5.47
C VAL A 63 -6.07 -2.45 -5.42
N ALA A 64 -5.90 -3.15 -4.31
CA ALA A 64 -6.50 -4.45 -4.06
C ALA A 64 -7.35 -4.39 -2.80
N ILE A 65 -8.57 -4.91 -2.88
CA ILE A 65 -9.49 -5.03 -1.74
C ILE A 65 -9.98 -6.45 -1.60
N ILE A 66 -10.08 -6.92 -0.36
CA ILE A 66 -10.80 -8.15 -0.05
C ILE A 66 -12.12 -7.77 0.62
N GLU A 67 -13.23 -8.15 0.00
CA GLU A 67 -14.58 -7.96 0.50
C GLU A 67 -15.16 -9.31 0.94
N GLU A 68 -15.88 -9.33 2.07
CA GLU A 68 -16.68 -10.48 2.47
C GLU A 68 -18.02 -10.41 1.70
N ASP A 69 -18.49 -11.55 1.18
CA ASP A 69 -19.78 -11.54 0.49
C ASP A 69 -20.88 -11.07 1.47
N ALA A 70 -21.55 -9.98 1.12
CA ALA A 70 -22.69 -9.51 1.88
C ALA A 70 -23.84 -10.51 1.70
N GLY A 71 -24.33 -11.06 2.80
CA GLY A 71 -25.67 -11.63 2.83
C GLY A 71 -26.71 -10.57 2.38
N ALA A 72 -27.95 -10.94 2.20
CA ALA A 72 -29.02 -10.07 1.70
C ALA A 72 -29.06 -8.71 2.43
N GLY A 73 -28.62 -7.64 1.77
CA GLY A 73 -28.81 -6.24 2.18
C GLY A 73 -27.61 -5.56 2.85
N GLY A 74 -26.90 -4.74 2.09
CA GLY A 74 -25.85 -3.84 2.57
C GLY A 74 -24.57 -3.88 1.73
N ALA A 75 -23.69 -2.87 1.91
CA ALA A 75 -22.36 -2.91 1.31
C ALA A 75 -21.52 -4.02 1.98
N PRO A 76 -20.79 -4.83 1.19
CA PRO A 76 -19.97 -5.90 1.76
C PRO A 76 -18.88 -5.36 2.69
N PRO A 77 -18.64 -5.98 3.86
CA PRO A 77 -17.55 -5.56 4.74
C PRO A 77 -16.20 -5.63 4.05
N LEU A 78 -15.41 -4.56 4.11
CA LEU A 78 -14.06 -4.52 3.57
C LEU A 78 -13.08 -5.15 4.57
N ARG A 79 -12.46 -6.27 4.18
CA ARG A 79 -11.52 -7.02 5.03
C ARG A 79 -10.08 -6.59 4.85
N SER A 80 -9.71 -6.13 3.67
CA SER A 80 -8.39 -5.53 3.45
C SER A 80 -8.45 -4.41 2.42
N LEU A 81 -7.49 -3.50 2.54
CA LEU A 81 -7.19 -2.48 1.54
C LEU A 81 -5.68 -2.41 1.39
N THR A 82 -5.20 -2.78 0.20
CA THR A 82 -3.80 -2.70 -0.18
C THR A 82 -3.66 -1.66 -1.30
N VAL A 83 -2.73 -0.73 -1.16
CA VAL A 83 -2.38 0.28 -2.17
C VAL A 83 -0.87 0.27 -2.36
N ILE A 84 -0.42 0.00 -3.58
CA ILE A 84 1.00 -0.01 -3.95
C ILE A 84 1.20 0.94 -5.11
N GLY A 85 1.93 2.03 -4.87
CA GLY A 85 2.30 3.02 -5.89
C GLY A 85 3.75 2.85 -6.29
N LEU A 86 3.99 2.44 -7.53
CA LEU A 86 5.34 2.32 -8.11
C LEU A 86 5.65 3.56 -8.94
N PRO A 87 6.66 4.35 -8.59
CA PRO A 87 7.09 5.47 -9.42
C PRO A 87 7.66 4.97 -10.76
N ARG A 88 7.82 5.88 -11.71
CA ARG A 88 8.51 5.57 -12.97
C ARG A 88 9.91 5.04 -12.69
N LEU A 89 10.34 4.09 -13.50
CA LEU A 89 11.65 3.47 -13.36
C LEU A 89 12.74 4.54 -13.49
N GLY A 90 13.67 4.55 -12.55
CA GLY A 90 14.72 5.59 -12.49
C GLY A 90 14.29 6.89 -11.83
N SER A 91 13.06 7.02 -11.33
CA SER A 91 12.59 8.16 -10.55
C SER A 91 13.11 8.10 -9.11
N PRO A 92 13.48 9.25 -8.50
CA PRO A 92 13.86 9.32 -7.08
C PRO A 92 12.65 9.24 -6.13
N LEU A 93 11.42 9.30 -6.65
CA LEU A 93 10.20 9.25 -5.85
C LEU A 93 10.09 7.91 -5.10
N PRO A 94 9.54 7.91 -3.87
CA PRO A 94 9.42 6.69 -3.06
C PRO A 94 8.40 5.72 -3.65
N ILE A 95 8.48 4.46 -3.25
CA ILE A 95 7.40 3.50 -3.46
C ILE A 95 6.39 3.68 -2.33
N LEU A 96 5.12 3.96 -2.66
CA LEU A 96 4.02 4.02 -1.69
C LEU A 96 3.56 2.60 -1.36
N GLY A 97 3.59 2.23 -0.10
CA GLY A 97 3.04 0.99 0.42
C GLY A 97 2.00 1.25 1.50
N MET A 98 0.79 0.76 1.32
CA MET A 98 -0.26 0.75 2.34
C MET A 98 -0.94 -0.60 2.33
N ASP A 99 -0.95 -1.29 3.47
CA ASP A 99 -1.69 -2.53 3.65
C ASP A 99 -2.40 -2.52 5.00
N LEU A 100 -3.72 -2.58 4.95
CA LEU A 100 -4.61 -2.54 6.10
C LEU A 100 -5.50 -3.79 6.10
N ILE A 101 -5.51 -4.53 7.21
CA ILE A 101 -6.34 -5.74 7.36
C ILE A 101 -7.26 -5.59 8.55
N ALA A 102 -8.57 -5.65 8.29
CA ALA A 102 -9.62 -5.60 9.31
C ALA A 102 -10.06 -7.02 9.72
N LEU A 103 -10.15 -7.25 11.02
CA LEU A 103 -10.65 -8.50 11.57
C LEU A 103 -11.43 -8.24 12.87
N GLY A 104 -12.74 -8.53 12.86
CA GLY A 104 -13.57 -8.42 14.06
C GLY A 104 -13.66 -7.00 14.62
N GLY A 105 -13.73 -5.97 13.77
CA GLY A 105 -13.82 -4.56 14.17
C GLY A 105 -12.49 -3.92 14.57
N THR A 106 -11.37 -4.67 14.50
CA THR A 106 -10.00 -4.22 14.77
C THR A 106 -9.18 -4.18 13.50
N LEU A 107 -8.04 -3.48 13.50
CA LEU A 107 -7.03 -3.62 12.45
C LEU A 107 -5.98 -4.64 12.92
N SER A 108 -6.02 -5.82 12.31
CA SER A 108 -5.02 -6.86 12.57
C SER A 108 -3.68 -6.54 11.93
N LEU A 109 -3.66 -5.71 10.88
CA LEU A 109 -2.44 -5.16 10.28
C LEU A 109 -2.68 -3.71 9.90
N VAL A 110 -1.67 -2.88 10.17
CA VAL A 110 -1.47 -1.54 9.65
C VAL A 110 -0.02 -1.49 9.19
N ALA A 111 0.21 -1.52 7.88
CA ALA A 111 1.53 -1.34 7.29
C ALA A 111 1.49 -0.12 6.37
N LEU A 112 2.22 0.93 6.74
CA LEU A 112 2.24 2.21 6.03
C LEU A 112 3.70 2.60 5.78
N ASP A 113 4.06 2.85 4.53
CA ASP A 113 5.43 3.19 4.16
C ASP A 113 5.53 4.07 2.90
N LEU A 114 6.62 4.81 2.84
CA LEU A 114 7.20 5.42 1.65
C LEU A 114 8.59 4.80 1.49
N ALA A 115 8.69 3.68 0.77
CA ALA A 115 9.95 2.95 0.67
C ALA A 115 10.98 3.71 -0.20
N PRO A 116 12.24 3.80 0.25
CA PRO A 116 13.24 4.64 -0.40
C PRO A 116 13.72 4.03 -1.72
N THR A 117 13.69 4.84 -2.78
CA THR A 117 14.38 4.58 -4.05
C THR A 117 15.68 5.37 -4.12
N GLU A 118 15.67 6.63 -3.65
CA GLU A 118 16.82 7.53 -3.52
C GLU A 118 16.94 7.97 -2.06
N PRO A 119 18.06 7.61 -1.36
CA PRO A 119 18.20 7.85 0.08
C PRO A 119 18.16 9.33 0.47
N THR A 120 18.80 10.23 -0.31
CA THR A 120 18.86 11.66 0.02
C THR A 120 17.48 12.30 -0.15
N PHE A 121 16.80 12.02 -1.26
CA PHE A 121 15.43 12.49 -1.48
C PHE A 121 14.50 11.98 -0.37
N TRP A 122 14.63 10.69 -0.04
CA TRP A 122 13.81 10.08 0.99
C TRP A 122 14.01 10.74 2.36
N GLU A 123 15.26 10.95 2.77
CA GLU A 123 15.58 11.59 4.05
C GLU A 123 15.02 13.02 4.14
N GLN A 124 15.10 13.77 3.03
CA GLN A 124 14.63 15.17 2.99
C GLN A 124 13.11 15.32 2.86
N ARG A 125 12.43 14.39 2.18
CA ARG A 125 11.03 14.57 1.79
C ARG A 125 10.07 13.56 2.41
N CYS A 126 10.52 12.35 2.73
CA CYS A 126 9.65 11.26 3.16
C CYS A 126 9.74 10.97 4.66
N ARG A 127 10.92 11.12 5.27
CA ARG A 127 11.14 10.83 6.68
C ARG A 127 10.16 11.57 7.59
N GLY A 128 10.06 12.90 7.44
CA GLY A 128 9.15 13.72 8.25
C GLY A 128 7.67 13.34 8.06
N VAL A 129 7.29 12.90 6.85
CA VAL A 129 5.94 12.38 6.59
C VAL A 129 5.68 11.13 7.42
N LEU A 130 6.63 10.18 7.47
CA LEU A 130 6.46 8.97 8.25
C LEU A 130 6.55 9.22 9.77
N ASP A 131 7.34 10.19 10.22
CA ASP A 131 7.34 10.61 11.62
C ASP A 131 5.96 11.16 12.03
N GLU A 132 5.28 11.91 11.15
CA GLU A 132 3.90 12.38 11.39
C GLU A 132 2.86 11.25 11.33
N VAL A 133 3.03 10.27 10.42
CA VAL A 133 2.22 9.04 10.39
C VAL A 133 2.28 8.33 11.74
N HIS A 134 3.47 8.20 12.33
CA HIS A 134 3.64 7.63 13.67
C HIS A 134 2.98 8.49 14.76
N ALA A 135 3.09 9.82 14.67
CA ALA A 135 2.47 10.74 15.62
C ALA A 135 0.93 10.64 15.58
N LEU A 136 0.34 10.59 14.38
CA LEU A 136 -1.11 10.42 14.19
C LEU A 136 -1.62 9.06 14.67
N ALA A 137 -0.90 7.98 14.41
CA ALA A 137 -1.23 6.66 14.90
C ALA A 137 -1.15 6.60 16.44
N GLY A 138 -0.18 7.32 17.02
CA GLY A 138 -0.04 7.54 18.46
C GLY A 138 0.13 6.24 19.27
N ALA A 139 -0.15 6.35 20.57
CA ALA A 139 -0.11 5.20 21.50
C ALA A 139 -1.30 4.23 21.34
N ALA A 140 -2.27 4.57 20.48
CA ALA A 140 -3.47 3.76 20.26
C ALA A 140 -3.23 2.54 19.36
N VAL A 141 -2.08 2.48 18.67
CA VAL A 141 -1.67 1.32 17.88
C VAL A 141 -0.66 0.47 18.63
N VAL A 142 -0.70 -0.83 18.39
CA VAL A 142 0.24 -1.80 18.96
C VAL A 142 1.31 -2.11 17.91
N HIS A 143 2.50 -1.53 18.09
CA HIS A 143 3.62 -1.79 17.19
C HIS A 143 3.97 -3.27 17.14
N ARG A 144 4.31 -3.76 15.95
CA ARG A 144 4.76 -5.13 15.73
C ARG A 144 6.24 -5.16 15.42
N LYS A 145 6.88 -6.27 15.80
CA LYS A 145 8.25 -6.53 15.36
C LYS A 145 8.27 -6.55 13.81
N ARG A 146 9.19 -5.78 13.26
CA ARG A 146 9.43 -5.76 11.81
C ARG A 146 9.77 -7.18 11.35
N PRO A 147 9.09 -7.72 10.33
CA PRO A 147 9.47 -8.98 9.73
C PRO A 147 10.86 -8.89 9.09
N GLU A 148 11.55 -10.01 8.99
CA GLU A 148 12.91 -10.04 8.44
C GLU A 148 12.97 -9.54 6.98
N PHE A 149 12.01 -9.95 6.14
CA PHE A 149 11.92 -9.49 4.74
C PHE A 149 11.74 -7.97 4.63
N ALA A 150 11.05 -7.35 5.57
CA ALA A 150 10.79 -5.92 5.55
C ALA A 150 12.05 -5.06 5.71
N SER A 151 13.17 -5.64 6.13
CA SER A 151 14.47 -4.93 6.16
C SER A 151 15.00 -4.62 4.77
N ALA A 152 14.60 -5.39 3.77
CA ALA A 152 15.01 -5.20 2.37
C ALA A 152 14.05 -4.32 1.57
N THR A 153 12.78 -4.21 2.01
CA THR A 153 11.71 -3.57 1.25
C THR A 153 11.17 -2.31 1.90
N PHE A 154 11.07 -2.28 3.23
CA PHE A 154 10.47 -1.15 3.95
C PHE A 154 11.53 -0.14 4.42
N SER A 155 11.13 1.13 4.47
CA SER A 155 11.94 2.17 5.07
C SER A 155 12.22 1.89 6.55
N SER A 156 13.24 2.54 7.12
CA SER A 156 13.51 2.44 8.56
C SER A 156 12.39 3.02 9.42
N ARG A 157 11.49 3.82 8.83
CA ARG A 157 10.37 4.51 9.46
C ARG A 157 9.00 3.94 9.11
N ALA A 158 8.93 2.79 8.45
CA ALA A 158 7.65 2.14 8.16
C ALA A 158 6.85 1.89 9.45
N LEU A 159 5.58 2.26 9.47
CA LEU A 159 4.66 1.91 10.53
C LEU A 159 4.16 0.48 10.29
N ILE A 160 4.50 -0.44 11.19
CA ILE A 160 3.98 -1.82 11.20
C ILE A 160 3.34 -2.06 12.56
N ALA A 161 2.03 -2.16 12.58
CA ALA A 161 1.24 -2.18 13.81
C ALA A 161 -0.06 -3.00 13.65
N GLY A 162 -0.78 -3.15 14.73
CA GLY A 162 -2.20 -3.47 14.78
C GLY A 162 -2.93 -2.39 15.57
N ALA A 163 -4.26 -2.29 15.43
CA ALA A 163 -5.06 -1.38 16.23
C ALA A 163 -6.27 -2.10 16.82
N ARG A 164 -6.44 -1.95 18.14
CA ARG A 164 -7.67 -2.32 18.84
C ARG A 164 -8.79 -1.35 18.45
N PRO A 165 -10.06 -1.61 18.80
CA PRO A 165 -11.17 -0.76 18.37
C PRO A 165 -10.97 0.73 18.68
N GLU A 166 -10.39 1.06 19.83
CA GLU A 166 -10.09 2.44 20.24
C GLU A 166 -9.02 3.12 19.39
N GLY A 167 -8.09 2.35 18.82
CA GLY A 167 -7.00 2.83 17.98
C GLY A 167 -7.34 2.89 16.47
N VAL A 168 -8.47 2.31 16.07
CA VAL A 168 -8.88 2.30 14.66
C VAL A 168 -8.98 3.70 14.06
N PRO A 169 -9.62 4.71 14.71
CA PRO A 169 -9.70 6.06 14.15
C PRO A 169 -8.33 6.67 13.86
N SER A 170 -7.38 6.53 14.78
CA SER A 170 -6.02 7.05 14.64
C SER A 170 -5.25 6.36 13.51
N ALA A 171 -5.36 5.04 13.40
CA ALA A 171 -4.72 4.28 12.33
C ALA A 171 -5.30 4.65 10.94
N ILE A 172 -6.62 4.83 10.83
CA ILE A 172 -7.27 5.28 9.59
C ILE A 172 -6.87 6.72 9.24
N ALA A 173 -6.79 7.61 10.23
CA ALA A 173 -6.30 8.98 10.02
C ALA A 173 -4.85 9.00 9.52
N ALA A 174 -3.97 8.18 10.11
CA ALA A 174 -2.58 8.03 9.66
C ALA A 174 -2.48 7.50 8.21
N ALA A 175 -3.32 6.53 7.83
CA ALA A 175 -3.38 6.01 6.47
C ALA A 175 -3.89 7.08 5.47
N GLY A 176 -4.95 7.82 5.82
CA GLY A 176 -5.46 8.94 5.02
C GLY A 176 -4.43 10.06 4.86
N PHE A 177 -3.69 10.37 5.92
CA PHE A 177 -2.59 11.34 5.87
C PHE A 177 -1.48 10.86 4.92
N LEU A 178 -1.07 9.59 4.99
CA LEU A 178 -0.06 9.03 4.10
C LEU A 178 -0.48 9.16 2.63
N LEU A 179 -1.73 8.86 2.28
CA LEU A 179 -2.26 9.05 0.92
C LEU A 179 -2.18 10.52 0.51
N ALA A 180 -2.61 11.46 1.35
CA ALA A 180 -2.57 12.89 1.05
C ALA A 180 -1.13 13.42 0.87
N GLN A 181 -0.16 12.91 1.64
CA GLN A 181 1.25 13.28 1.46
C GLN A 181 1.86 12.60 0.23
N GLY A 182 1.52 11.35 -0.06
CA GLY A 182 1.88 10.66 -1.31
C GLY A 182 1.39 11.44 -2.53
N GLU A 183 0.13 11.92 -2.51
CA GLU A 183 -0.41 12.80 -3.54
C GLU A 183 0.48 14.02 -3.77
N ARG A 184 0.84 14.74 -2.70
CA ARG A 184 1.72 15.92 -2.79
C ARG A 184 3.10 15.60 -3.33
N LEU A 185 3.68 14.47 -2.93
CA LEU A 185 4.99 14.03 -3.40
C LEU A 185 4.99 13.71 -4.89
N TYR A 186 3.93 13.04 -5.39
CA TYR A 186 3.81 12.65 -6.79
C TYR A 186 3.28 13.79 -7.68
N ALA A 187 2.48 14.72 -7.14
CA ALA A 187 2.00 15.90 -7.88
C ALA A 187 3.06 17.00 -8.02
N ALA A 188 4.07 17.01 -7.13
CA ALA A 188 5.14 17.99 -7.19
C ALA A 188 5.98 17.74 -8.45
N THR A 189 5.62 18.38 -9.54
CA THR A 189 6.37 18.42 -10.82
C THR A 189 7.75 19.04 -10.67
N ASP A 190 7.96 19.77 -9.58
CA ASP A 190 9.25 20.22 -9.12
C ASP A 190 9.92 19.13 -8.25
N VAL A 191 10.29 18.00 -8.88
CA VAL A 191 11.54 17.37 -8.45
C VAL A 191 12.56 18.50 -8.59
N PRO A 192 13.08 19.07 -7.50
CA PRO A 192 13.88 20.28 -7.63
C PRO A 192 14.99 19.99 -8.62
N GLU A 193 15.00 20.70 -9.76
CA GLU A 193 16.23 20.90 -10.56
C GLU A 193 17.39 21.37 -9.67
N ARG A 194 17.09 21.65 -8.43
CA ARG A 194 17.96 22.24 -7.39
C ARG A 194 18.07 21.41 -6.11
N ALA A 195 18.48 20.16 -6.24
CA ALA A 195 19.65 19.81 -5.45
C ALA A 195 20.87 20.20 -6.30
N VAL A 196 21.02 21.49 -6.58
CA VAL A 196 22.04 22.06 -7.50
C VAL A 196 23.47 21.72 -7.08
N ASN A 197 23.70 21.02 -5.97
CA ASN A 197 25.00 20.58 -5.49
C ASN A 197 25.12 19.12 -5.09
N ALA A 198 24.04 18.30 -5.24
CA ALA A 198 24.19 16.86 -5.13
C ALA A 198 24.11 16.27 -6.56
N PRO A 199 25.05 15.42 -6.99
CA PRO A 199 24.93 14.74 -8.26
C PRO A 199 23.59 13.97 -8.23
N LEU A 200 22.72 14.24 -9.24
CA LEU A 200 21.51 13.45 -9.44
C LEU A 200 21.90 11.99 -9.40
N ALA A 201 21.23 11.20 -8.56
CA ALA A 201 21.50 9.78 -8.49
C ALA A 201 21.28 9.19 -9.90
N ASP A 202 22.19 8.34 -10.33
CA ASP A 202 22.15 7.67 -11.63
C ASP A 202 20.78 6.97 -11.81
N PRO A 203 20.01 7.32 -12.87
CA PRO A 203 18.70 6.70 -13.12
C PRO A 203 18.75 5.17 -13.20
N ASP A 204 19.85 4.61 -13.70
CA ASP A 204 20.04 3.15 -13.76
C ASP A 204 20.20 2.54 -12.37
N LEU A 205 20.89 3.23 -11.46
CA LEU A 205 20.98 2.81 -10.05
C LEU A 205 19.62 2.88 -9.35
N LEU A 206 18.85 3.93 -9.60
CA LEU A 206 17.50 4.07 -9.05
C LEU A 206 16.59 2.95 -9.59
N ALA A 207 16.64 2.68 -10.89
CA ALA A 207 15.91 1.58 -11.50
C ALA A 207 16.32 0.21 -10.93
N ALA A 208 17.61 0.01 -10.66
CA ALA A 208 18.08 -1.22 -10.03
C ALA A 208 17.52 -1.39 -8.61
N ARG A 209 17.45 -0.32 -7.80
CA ARG A 209 16.84 -0.35 -6.46
C ARG A 209 15.35 -0.65 -6.50
N GLN A 210 14.61 -0.04 -7.43
CA GLN A 210 13.18 -0.31 -7.61
C GLN A 210 12.94 -1.79 -7.99
N ARG A 211 13.76 -2.35 -8.90
CA ARG A 211 13.68 -3.77 -9.25
C ARG A 211 14.04 -4.67 -8.07
N ALA A 212 15.05 -4.32 -7.26
CA ALA A 212 15.41 -5.08 -6.07
C ALA A 212 14.27 -5.12 -5.05
N TRP A 213 13.53 -4.00 -4.88
CA TRP A 213 12.33 -3.95 -4.05
C TRP A 213 11.25 -4.92 -4.56
N LEU A 214 10.93 -4.88 -5.87
CA LEU A 214 9.97 -5.80 -6.48
C LEU A 214 10.36 -7.26 -6.29
N ILE A 215 11.64 -7.59 -6.49
CA ILE A 215 12.17 -8.95 -6.30
C ILE A 215 12.00 -9.40 -4.84
N ALA A 216 12.29 -8.52 -3.87
CA ALA A 216 12.16 -8.85 -2.46
C ALA A 216 10.70 -9.08 -2.06
N GLU A 217 9.76 -8.28 -2.57
CA GLU A 217 8.31 -8.48 -2.32
C GLU A 217 7.79 -9.76 -2.96
N ARG A 218 8.26 -10.15 -4.16
CA ARG A 218 7.92 -11.46 -4.75
C ARG A 218 8.28 -12.64 -3.84
N HIS A 219 9.30 -12.50 -3.00
CA HIS A 219 9.74 -13.54 -2.08
C HIS A 219 9.13 -13.41 -0.67
N ASN A 220 8.14 -12.54 -0.49
CA ASN A 220 7.42 -12.37 0.77
C ASN A 220 6.54 -13.59 1.08
N ARG A 221 7.13 -14.57 1.79
CA ARG A 221 6.45 -15.83 2.14
C ARG A 221 5.16 -15.61 2.94
N ARG A 222 5.09 -14.58 3.79
CA ARG A 222 3.89 -14.34 4.61
C ARG A 222 2.68 -13.99 3.76
N GLU A 223 2.89 -13.18 2.73
CA GLU A 223 1.83 -12.80 1.80
C GLU A 223 1.43 -13.99 0.92
N HIS A 224 2.42 -14.74 0.41
CA HIS A 224 2.18 -16.01 -0.29
C HIS A 224 1.34 -16.98 0.55
N ASP A 225 1.71 -17.21 1.81
CA ASP A 225 0.99 -18.12 2.70
C ASP A 225 -0.43 -17.63 3.00
N ALA A 226 -0.60 -16.31 3.21
CA ALA A 226 -1.91 -15.72 3.47
C ALA A 226 -2.85 -15.86 2.27
N LEU A 227 -2.41 -15.46 1.08
CA LEU A 227 -3.20 -15.56 -0.15
C LEU A 227 -3.43 -17.03 -0.56
N SER A 228 -2.44 -17.91 -0.36
CA SER A 228 -2.58 -19.34 -0.64
C SER A 228 -3.68 -20.00 0.18
N ARG A 229 -3.82 -19.62 1.45
CA ARG A 229 -4.93 -20.12 2.31
C ARG A 229 -6.30 -19.67 1.85
N ILE A 230 -6.39 -18.50 1.22
CA ILE A 230 -7.67 -17.89 0.81
C ILE A 230 -8.05 -18.32 -0.60
N PHE A 231 -7.09 -18.28 -1.55
CA PHE A 231 -7.33 -18.42 -2.98
C PHE A 231 -6.67 -19.65 -3.62
N GLY A 232 -5.83 -20.37 -2.88
CA GLY A 232 -5.02 -21.49 -3.38
C GLY A 232 -3.62 -21.05 -3.84
N ALA A 233 -2.65 -21.95 -3.71
CA ALA A 233 -1.21 -21.65 -3.90
C ALA A 233 -0.86 -21.19 -5.33
N GLU A 234 -1.46 -21.82 -6.36
CA GLU A 234 -1.19 -21.46 -7.76
C GLU A 234 -1.70 -20.04 -8.09
N ILE A 235 -2.89 -19.69 -7.62
CA ILE A 235 -3.49 -18.37 -7.81
C ILE A 235 -2.67 -17.33 -7.07
N ALA A 236 -2.30 -17.59 -5.80
CA ALA A 236 -1.48 -16.70 -5.00
C ALA A 236 -0.14 -16.40 -5.68
N ARG A 237 0.54 -17.44 -6.17
CA ARG A 237 1.81 -17.29 -6.91
C ARG A 237 1.63 -16.40 -8.15
N LYS A 238 0.67 -16.73 -9.03
CA LYS A 238 0.40 -15.93 -10.23
C LYS A 238 0.06 -14.48 -9.90
N TYR A 239 -0.74 -14.27 -8.86
CA TYR A 239 -1.13 -12.93 -8.45
C TYR A 239 0.06 -12.10 -7.96
N LEU A 240 0.92 -12.67 -7.11
CA LEU A 240 2.05 -11.96 -6.54
C LEU A 240 3.22 -11.81 -7.52
N GLU A 241 3.62 -12.92 -8.16
CA GLU A 241 4.84 -12.96 -8.96
C GLU A 241 4.63 -12.44 -10.39
N ASP A 242 3.53 -12.83 -11.04
CA ASP A 242 3.29 -12.51 -12.45
C ASP A 242 2.52 -11.19 -12.64
N PHE A 243 1.91 -10.65 -11.57
CA PHE A 243 1.09 -9.45 -11.68
C PHE A 243 1.45 -8.35 -10.67
N LEU A 244 1.34 -8.58 -9.35
CA LEU A 244 1.43 -7.51 -8.36
C LEU A 244 2.83 -6.88 -8.31
N PHE A 245 3.86 -7.71 -8.35
CA PHE A 245 5.26 -7.32 -8.26
C PHE A 245 6.06 -7.59 -9.55
N ASN A 246 5.41 -7.57 -10.70
CA ASN A 246 6.07 -7.78 -12.00
C ASN A 246 6.39 -6.45 -12.71
#